data_faf8a51755ee8c6aff17d8c53ff7c7a2
#
_entry.id   faf8a51755ee8c6aff17d8c53ff7c7a2
#
_cell.length_a   1.000
_cell.length_b   1.000
_cell.length_c   1.000
_cell.angle_alpha   90.00
_cell.angle_beta   90.00
_cell.angle_gamma   90.00
#
_symmetry.space_group_name_H-M   'P 1'
#
loop_
_entity.id
_entity.type
_entity.pdbx_description
1 polymer ?
#
loop_
_entity_poly.entity_id
_entity_poly.type
_entity_poly.pdbx_seq_one_letter_code
_entity_poly.pdbx_strand_id
1 'polypeptide(L)'
;MITSNGVGAGHLIRASAIARRLKDDARPIILSMAYSVVEVATALGIECEFVPGRDKGLMGRRRWDDYLRDRLSALIDETGAKVVTFDGVVPYPGILATKFRRPEVSFVWIRRGMWQKKPQGIALSLQSKLMDYVIEPGDVAREYDKGPTKERDEAVLTSPVSLYDREKTLSKKAARKKLGLSQEKTTVLVQLGVGERDQDTRVSAVLKGLSKWPELEIVMAKEPRSHKGESLVPRGVEVKVIRHFPLADVIHGFDAIVCAAGYNSVHEVIPAQIPTLLIANNRGTDDQVARAKWCEDYKLTLFANNESLTEIEAKATQLMDPQNRAKLTQMCQRIESFNGDKEIASMVMMLSNENVSSLIFKRMRYQRFLAQSAIERGIGHALRRIANSLLRLAGLIYRTIFPHKEEITPETAVTFSQSLDVEFCSPLIKGDRRFEHLLLGSSDIYRQNREQIALKAYRIDESAVIRHDASGTLGSISFNSETILK
;
A
#
# COMPACT_ATOMS: atom_id res chain seq x y z
N MET A 1 -12.03 -2.90 -2.28
CA MET A 1 -10.64 -3.41 -2.35
C MET A 1 -9.92 -3.05 -1.06
N ILE A 2 -9.24 -4.00 -0.40
CA ILE A 2 -8.56 -3.76 0.88
C ILE A 2 -7.06 -3.86 0.65
N THR A 3 -6.28 -2.94 1.22
CA THR A 3 -4.82 -3.01 1.15
C THR A 3 -4.19 -3.03 2.53
N SER A 4 -3.19 -3.90 2.71
CA SER A 4 -2.47 -3.98 3.97
C SER A 4 -1.54 -2.78 4.19
N ASN A 5 -1.12 -2.60 5.45
CA ASN A 5 -0.11 -1.62 5.79
C ASN A 5 1.28 -2.17 5.46
N GLY A 6 1.83 -1.76 4.31
CA GLY A 6 3.25 -1.94 4.01
C GLY A 6 4.10 -0.81 4.61
N VAL A 7 5.42 -0.95 4.58
CA VAL A 7 6.35 0.13 4.94
C VAL A 7 6.23 1.31 3.96
N GLY A 8 5.72 1.06 2.75
CA GLY A 8 5.41 2.06 1.72
C GLY A 8 4.01 1.83 1.13
N ALA A 9 3.62 2.63 0.13
CA ALA A 9 2.31 2.57 -0.52
C ALA A 9 2.16 1.43 -1.55
N GLY A 10 3.05 0.43 -1.58
CA GLY A 10 3.11 -0.57 -2.66
C GLY A 10 1.81 -1.34 -2.90
N HIS A 11 1.14 -1.78 -1.84
CA HIS A 11 -0.16 -2.46 -1.94
C HIS A 11 -1.26 -1.53 -2.44
N LEU A 12 -1.27 -0.29 -1.94
CA LEU A 12 -2.22 0.74 -2.37
C LEU A 12 -2.05 1.09 -3.85
N ILE A 13 -0.81 1.27 -4.33
CA ILE A 13 -0.51 1.58 -5.74
C ILE A 13 -0.99 0.45 -6.66
N ARG A 14 -0.73 -0.82 -6.30
CA ARG A 14 -1.21 -1.96 -7.09
C ARG A 14 -2.74 -2.05 -7.11
N ALA A 15 -3.39 -1.90 -5.96
CA ALA A 15 -4.85 -1.83 -5.88
C ALA A 15 -5.41 -0.66 -6.71
N SER A 16 -4.73 0.48 -6.72
CA SER A 16 -5.12 1.66 -7.50
C SER A 16 -5.02 1.42 -9.02
N ALA A 17 -3.99 0.69 -9.46
CA ALA A 17 -3.86 0.31 -10.88
C ALA A 17 -5.05 -0.54 -11.33
N ILE A 18 -5.42 -1.55 -10.53
CA ILE A 18 -6.58 -2.41 -10.80
C ILE A 18 -7.89 -1.61 -10.72
N ALA A 19 -8.07 -0.80 -9.68
CA ALA A 19 -9.26 0.03 -9.48
C ALA A 19 -9.48 1.01 -10.64
N ARG A 20 -8.39 1.58 -11.19
CA ARG A 20 -8.46 2.45 -12.36
C ARG A 20 -9.07 1.75 -13.59
N ARG A 21 -8.86 0.45 -13.75
CA ARG A 21 -9.47 -0.36 -14.84
C ARG A 21 -10.92 -0.72 -14.57
N LEU A 22 -11.33 -0.73 -13.31
CA LEU A 22 -12.72 -1.04 -12.92
C LEU A 22 -13.67 0.15 -13.01
N LYS A 23 -13.18 1.39 -13.08
CA LYS A 23 -14.01 2.61 -12.97
C LYS A 23 -15.12 2.73 -14.01
N ASP A 24 -14.89 2.22 -15.20
CA ASP A 24 -15.85 2.33 -16.29
C ASP A 24 -16.99 1.30 -16.16
N ASP A 25 -16.75 0.19 -15.48
CA ASP A 25 -17.69 -0.94 -15.36
C ASP A 25 -18.25 -1.12 -13.95
N ALA A 26 -17.59 -0.55 -12.94
CA ALA A 26 -17.96 -0.69 -11.54
C ALA A 26 -17.54 0.54 -10.72
N ARG A 27 -18.01 0.62 -9.47
CA ARG A 27 -17.59 1.61 -8.47
C ARG A 27 -16.55 1.01 -7.53
N PRO A 28 -15.24 1.10 -7.83
CA PRO A 28 -14.21 0.59 -6.94
C PRO A 28 -14.04 1.50 -5.74
N ILE A 29 -14.00 0.90 -4.54
CA ILE A 29 -13.72 1.60 -3.28
C ILE A 29 -12.48 0.95 -2.66
N ILE A 30 -11.50 1.75 -2.24
CA ILE A 30 -10.27 1.27 -1.62
C ILE A 30 -10.30 1.54 -0.12
N LEU A 31 -10.35 0.49 0.70
CA LEU A 31 -10.12 0.53 2.13
C LEU A 31 -8.63 0.28 2.39
N SER A 32 -7.88 1.28 2.84
CA SER A 32 -6.43 1.17 2.96
C SER A 32 -5.91 1.57 4.33
N MET A 33 -4.86 0.87 4.74
CA MET A 33 -4.08 1.22 5.92
C MET A 33 -2.89 2.14 5.61
N ALA A 34 -2.76 2.58 4.36
CA ALA A 34 -1.74 3.53 3.95
C ALA A 34 -2.30 4.96 3.98
N TYR A 35 -1.55 5.89 4.54
CA TYR A 35 -1.98 7.30 4.62
C TYR A 35 -2.08 8.00 3.26
N SER A 36 -1.51 7.41 2.21
CA SER A 36 -1.53 7.96 0.85
C SER A 36 -2.86 7.78 0.11
N VAL A 37 -3.93 7.41 0.83
CA VAL A 37 -5.28 7.29 0.23
C VAL A 37 -5.79 8.60 -0.35
N VAL A 38 -5.40 9.74 0.25
CA VAL A 38 -5.78 11.08 -0.26
C VAL A 38 -5.23 11.30 -1.66
N GLU A 39 -3.95 10.97 -1.85
CA GLU A 39 -3.30 11.13 -3.15
C GLU A 39 -3.94 10.25 -4.22
N VAL A 40 -4.35 9.03 -3.86
CA VAL A 40 -5.08 8.13 -4.76
C VAL A 40 -6.45 8.69 -5.10
N ALA A 41 -7.23 9.11 -4.10
CA ALA A 41 -8.55 9.68 -4.31
C ALA A 41 -8.48 10.91 -5.21
N THR A 42 -7.59 11.86 -4.90
CA THR A 42 -7.44 13.12 -5.65
C THR A 42 -6.96 12.88 -7.08
N ALA A 43 -5.93 12.05 -7.28
CA ALA A 43 -5.29 11.91 -8.59
C ALA A 43 -6.04 10.98 -9.54
N LEU A 44 -6.68 9.93 -9.00
CA LEU A 44 -7.32 8.88 -9.81
C LEU A 44 -8.86 8.95 -9.76
N GLY A 45 -9.43 9.80 -8.90
CA GLY A 45 -10.87 9.90 -8.68
C GLY A 45 -11.47 8.57 -8.24
N ILE A 46 -10.83 7.89 -7.27
CA ILE A 46 -11.28 6.62 -6.70
C ILE A 46 -11.65 6.88 -5.25
N GLU A 47 -12.83 6.45 -4.83
CA GLU A 47 -13.21 6.53 -3.43
C GLU A 47 -12.26 5.73 -2.56
N CYS A 48 -11.81 6.35 -1.47
CA CYS A 48 -10.88 5.73 -0.54
C CYS A 48 -11.33 5.93 0.91
N GLU A 49 -11.14 4.88 1.69
CA GLU A 49 -11.33 4.92 3.13
C GLU A 49 -10.02 4.54 3.83
N PHE A 50 -9.64 5.31 4.83
CA PHE A 50 -8.47 5.01 5.65
C PHE A 50 -8.87 4.25 6.90
N VAL A 51 -8.15 3.18 7.20
CA VAL A 51 -8.18 2.49 8.49
C VAL A 51 -6.78 2.40 9.06
N PRO A 52 -6.58 2.51 10.39
CA PRO A 52 -5.24 2.42 10.97
C PRO A 52 -4.66 1.03 10.78
N GLY A 53 -3.36 0.95 10.60
CA GLY A 53 -2.67 -0.33 10.53
C GLY A 53 -2.69 -1.07 11.88
N ARG A 54 -2.75 -2.41 11.81
CA ARG A 54 -2.83 -3.31 12.97
C ARG A 54 -1.75 -3.09 14.03
N ASP A 55 -0.56 -2.71 13.60
CA ASP A 55 0.63 -2.58 14.46
C ASP A 55 0.92 -1.13 14.88
N LYS A 56 -0.07 -0.23 14.76
CA LYS A 56 0.08 1.18 15.17
C LYS A 56 -0.08 1.42 16.66
N GLY A 57 -0.31 0.37 17.45
CA GLY A 57 -0.40 0.46 18.91
C GLY A 57 -1.65 1.16 19.45
N LEU A 58 -2.62 1.47 18.59
CA LEU A 58 -3.85 2.17 18.97
C LEU A 58 -4.84 1.28 19.70
N MET A 59 -4.84 0.00 19.35
CA MET A 59 -5.68 -1.02 20.00
C MET A 59 -4.99 -2.39 19.96
N GLY A 60 -5.40 -3.32 20.85
CA GLY A 60 -4.89 -4.69 20.83
C GLY A 60 -5.28 -5.41 19.54
N ARG A 61 -4.40 -6.31 19.06
CA ARG A 61 -4.57 -7.02 17.77
C ARG A 61 -5.94 -7.66 17.58
N ARG A 62 -6.51 -8.29 18.61
CA ARG A 62 -7.83 -8.92 18.54
C ARG A 62 -8.93 -7.88 18.35
N ARG A 63 -8.89 -6.80 19.10
CA ARG A 63 -9.87 -5.70 18.98
C ARG A 63 -9.77 -5.02 17.62
N TRP A 64 -8.56 -4.87 17.10
CA TRP A 64 -8.34 -4.37 15.75
C TRP A 64 -8.94 -5.30 14.68
N ASP A 65 -8.77 -6.62 14.82
CA ASP A 65 -9.37 -7.60 13.90
C ASP A 65 -10.91 -7.55 13.97
N ASP A 66 -11.49 -7.35 15.16
CA ASP A 66 -12.94 -7.15 15.34
C ASP A 66 -13.40 -5.83 14.70
N TYR A 67 -12.67 -4.74 14.91
CA TYR A 67 -12.92 -3.44 14.26
C TYR A 67 -12.88 -3.57 12.72
N LEU A 68 -11.84 -4.17 12.15
CA LEU A 68 -11.75 -4.34 10.70
C LEU A 68 -12.91 -5.19 10.15
N ARG A 69 -13.30 -6.25 10.84
CA ARG A 69 -14.46 -7.07 10.50
C ARG A 69 -15.74 -6.26 10.44
N ASP A 70 -16.00 -5.50 11.47
CA ASP A 70 -17.26 -4.76 11.61
C ASP A 70 -17.30 -3.59 10.61
N ARG A 71 -16.18 -2.86 10.43
CA ARG A 71 -16.10 -1.81 9.41
C ARG A 71 -16.26 -2.35 7.99
N LEU A 72 -15.59 -3.45 7.67
CA LEU A 72 -15.71 -4.08 6.36
C LEU A 72 -17.14 -4.61 6.10
N SER A 73 -17.79 -5.18 7.12
CA SER A 73 -19.18 -5.62 7.02
C SER A 73 -20.12 -4.42 6.76
N ALA A 74 -19.93 -3.32 7.48
CA ALA A 74 -20.70 -2.09 7.26
C ALA A 74 -20.47 -1.51 5.85
N LEU A 75 -19.23 -1.48 5.38
CA LEU A 75 -18.90 -0.99 4.03
C LEU A 75 -19.56 -1.86 2.94
N ILE A 76 -19.62 -3.18 3.13
CA ILE A 76 -20.33 -4.10 2.22
C ILE A 76 -21.83 -3.76 2.20
N ASP A 77 -22.45 -3.53 3.36
CA ASP A 77 -23.87 -3.17 3.45
C ASP A 77 -24.16 -1.80 2.82
N GLU A 78 -23.29 -0.81 3.06
CA GLU A 78 -23.42 0.54 2.52
C GLU A 78 -23.33 0.59 0.99
N THR A 79 -22.53 -0.32 0.40
CA THR A 79 -22.17 -0.24 -1.02
C THR A 79 -22.77 -1.35 -1.87
N GLY A 80 -23.29 -2.40 -1.25
CA GLY A 80 -23.76 -3.61 -1.97
C GLY A 80 -22.62 -4.36 -2.67
N ALA A 81 -21.38 -4.26 -2.17
CA ALA A 81 -20.21 -4.86 -2.81
C ALA A 81 -20.34 -6.37 -2.92
N LYS A 82 -20.16 -6.90 -4.12
CA LYS A 82 -20.22 -8.35 -4.44
C LYS A 82 -18.86 -9.02 -4.37
N VAL A 83 -17.78 -8.27 -4.51
CA VAL A 83 -16.40 -8.78 -4.49
C VAL A 83 -15.57 -7.93 -3.54
N VAL A 84 -14.84 -8.60 -2.66
CA VAL A 84 -13.84 -8.01 -1.78
C VAL A 84 -12.47 -8.55 -2.17
N THR A 85 -11.57 -7.70 -2.64
CA THR A 85 -10.17 -8.07 -2.86
C THR A 85 -9.32 -7.64 -1.66
N PHE A 86 -8.34 -8.44 -1.30
CA PHE A 86 -7.33 -8.09 -0.31
C PHE A 86 -5.93 -8.16 -0.93
N ASP A 87 -5.23 -7.05 -0.97
CA ASP A 87 -3.84 -6.96 -1.39
C ASP A 87 -2.94 -6.81 -0.17
N GLY A 88 -2.18 -7.85 0.14
CA GLY A 88 -1.33 -7.90 1.33
C GLY A 88 -0.57 -9.19 1.45
N VAL A 89 0.32 -9.27 2.46
CA VAL A 89 1.16 -10.44 2.69
C VAL A 89 0.30 -11.66 3.04
N VAL A 90 -0.57 -11.52 4.04
CA VAL A 90 -1.53 -12.58 4.44
C VAL A 90 -2.83 -11.91 4.90
N PRO A 91 -4.01 -12.52 4.58
CA PRO A 91 -5.29 -11.99 5.02
C PRO A 91 -5.39 -11.90 6.54
N TYR A 92 -5.89 -10.77 7.03
CA TYR A 92 -6.10 -10.58 8.45
C TYR A 92 -7.27 -11.42 8.97
N PRO A 93 -7.26 -11.86 10.25
CA PRO A 93 -8.39 -12.56 10.84
C PRO A 93 -9.72 -11.82 10.73
N GLY A 94 -9.71 -10.49 10.81
CA GLY A 94 -10.90 -9.66 10.60
C GLY A 94 -11.52 -9.83 9.21
N ILE A 95 -10.71 -9.92 8.15
CA ILE A 95 -11.18 -10.17 6.78
C ILE A 95 -11.81 -11.55 6.66
N LEU A 96 -11.13 -12.57 7.22
CA LEU A 96 -11.65 -13.94 7.21
C LEU A 96 -12.98 -14.05 7.99
N ALA A 97 -13.07 -13.35 9.13
CA ALA A 97 -14.32 -13.31 9.91
C ALA A 97 -15.46 -12.64 9.14
N THR A 98 -15.17 -11.55 8.40
CA THR A 98 -16.16 -10.92 7.50
C THR A 98 -16.60 -11.90 6.42
N LYS A 99 -15.68 -12.56 5.77
CA LYS A 99 -15.99 -13.58 4.74
C LYS A 99 -16.98 -14.63 5.25
N PHE A 100 -16.80 -15.12 6.47
CA PHE A 100 -17.71 -16.10 7.04
C PHE A 100 -19.11 -15.55 7.36
N ARG A 101 -19.22 -14.25 7.61
CA ARG A 101 -20.48 -13.57 7.87
C ARG A 101 -21.22 -13.15 6.59
N ARG A 102 -20.49 -13.02 5.47
CA ARG A 102 -20.99 -12.54 4.17
C ARG A 102 -20.84 -13.62 3.10
N PRO A 103 -21.70 -14.65 3.14
CA PRO A 103 -21.64 -15.77 2.18
C PRO A 103 -21.92 -15.34 0.73
N GLU A 104 -22.59 -14.24 0.52
CA GLU A 104 -22.97 -13.67 -0.76
C GLU A 104 -21.85 -12.89 -1.47
N VAL A 105 -20.73 -12.62 -0.77
CA VAL A 105 -19.62 -11.82 -1.30
C VAL A 105 -18.42 -12.72 -1.62
N SER A 106 -17.82 -12.58 -2.78
CA SER A 106 -16.58 -13.26 -3.16
C SER A 106 -15.36 -12.58 -2.53
N PHE A 107 -14.50 -13.35 -1.89
CA PHE A 107 -13.26 -12.85 -1.27
C PHE A 107 -12.03 -13.32 -2.02
N VAL A 108 -11.27 -12.40 -2.58
CA VAL A 108 -10.11 -12.63 -3.43
C VAL A 108 -8.84 -12.15 -2.72
N TRP A 109 -7.84 -13.01 -2.62
CA TRP A 109 -6.51 -12.60 -2.16
C TRP A 109 -5.60 -12.30 -3.33
N ILE A 110 -5.16 -11.05 -3.45
CA ILE A 110 -4.11 -10.62 -4.38
C ILE A 110 -2.77 -10.79 -3.65
N ARG A 111 -2.12 -11.93 -3.92
CA ARG A 111 -0.89 -12.36 -3.25
C ARG A 111 0.28 -12.24 -4.21
N ARG A 112 1.16 -11.27 -4.02
CA ARG A 112 2.36 -11.19 -4.87
C ARG A 112 3.32 -12.36 -4.63
N GLY A 113 4.11 -12.69 -5.65
CA GLY A 113 5.26 -13.58 -5.59
C GLY A 113 6.52 -12.92 -5.03
N MET A 114 7.67 -13.50 -5.31
CA MET A 114 9.00 -13.00 -4.93
C MET A 114 9.14 -12.78 -3.42
N TRP A 115 8.70 -13.75 -2.63
CA TRP A 115 8.94 -13.73 -1.19
C TRP A 115 10.35 -14.21 -0.88
N GLN A 116 10.97 -13.60 0.13
CA GLN A 116 12.24 -14.10 0.64
C GLN A 116 12.11 -15.57 1.08
N LYS A 117 13.13 -16.37 0.76
CA LYS A 117 13.22 -17.76 1.19
C LYS A 117 13.33 -17.83 2.71
N LYS A 118 12.21 -17.98 3.38
CA LYS A 118 12.12 -18.18 4.85
C LYS A 118 11.18 -19.33 5.11
N PRO A 119 11.43 -20.12 6.18
CA PRO A 119 10.46 -21.13 6.61
C PRO A 119 9.11 -20.46 6.85
N GLN A 120 8.10 -20.86 6.10
CA GLN A 120 6.74 -20.41 6.28
C GLN A 120 5.98 -21.47 7.05
N GLY A 121 5.32 -21.04 8.12
CA GLY A 121 4.45 -21.95 8.88
C GLY A 121 3.20 -22.34 8.08
N ILE A 122 2.38 -23.19 8.67
CA ILE A 122 1.10 -23.69 8.11
C ILE A 122 0.15 -22.53 7.70
N ALA A 123 0.39 -21.32 8.23
CA ALA A 123 -0.46 -20.15 8.03
C ALA A 123 -0.69 -19.80 6.56
N LEU A 124 0.34 -19.83 5.70
CA LEU A 124 0.20 -19.50 4.28
C LEU A 124 -0.77 -20.46 3.58
N SER A 125 -0.58 -21.78 3.76
CA SER A 125 -1.45 -22.80 3.17
C SER A 125 -2.89 -22.72 3.67
N LEU A 126 -3.06 -22.48 4.98
CA LEU A 126 -4.38 -22.35 5.58
C LEU A 126 -5.11 -21.13 5.03
N GLN A 127 -4.44 -19.99 4.97
CA GLN A 127 -5.04 -18.74 4.51
C GLN A 127 -5.38 -18.77 3.02
N SER A 128 -4.55 -19.39 2.17
CA SER A 128 -4.89 -19.63 0.78
C SER A 128 -6.17 -20.46 0.61
N LYS A 129 -6.34 -21.49 1.44
CA LYS A 129 -7.56 -22.32 1.41
C LYS A 129 -8.80 -21.62 1.98
N LEU A 130 -8.62 -20.61 2.81
CA LEU A 130 -9.73 -19.87 3.42
C LEU A 130 -10.27 -18.75 2.54
N MET A 131 -9.51 -18.27 1.56
CA MET A 131 -10.02 -17.32 0.55
C MET A 131 -10.79 -18.07 -0.55
N ASP A 132 -11.72 -17.39 -1.20
CA ASP A 132 -12.46 -18.00 -2.32
C ASP A 132 -11.57 -18.17 -3.53
N TYR A 133 -10.73 -17.14 -3.78
CA TYR A 133 -9.77 -17.11 -4.89
C TYR A 133 -8.45 -16.51 -4.44
N VAL A 134 -7.37 -16.96 -5.07
CA VAL A 134 -6.04 -16.37 -4.94
C VAL A 134 -5.57 -15.98 -6.33
N ILE A 135 -5.19 -14.72 -6.51
CA ILE A 135 -4.59 -14.21 -7.74
C ILE A 135 -3.15 -13.79 -7.38
N GLU A 136 -2.20 -14.23 -8.16
CA GLU A 136 -0.80 -13.82 -8.02
C GLU A 136 -0.41 -12.92 -9.18
N PRO A 137 -0.29 -11.60 -8.96
CA PRO A 137 0.28 -10.69 -9.94
C PRO A 137 1.69 -11.14 -10.32
N GLY A 138 1.94 -11.27 -11.61
CA GLY A 138 3.25 -11.67 -12.13
C GLY A 138 4.37 -10.75 -11.69
N ASP A 139 5.58 -11.23 -11.81
CA ASP A 139 6.80 -10.46 -11.59
C ASP A 139 7.79 -10.78 -12.72
N VAL A 140 8.42 -9.75 -13.28
CA VAL A 140 9.41 -9.95 -14.35
C VAL A 140 10.54 -10.90 -13.94
N ALA A 141 10.91 -10.88 -12.68
CA ALA A 141 11.97 -11.70 -12.11
C ALA A 141 11.48 -13.05 -11.54
N ARG A 142 10.27 -13.52 -11.90
CA ARG A 142 9.67 -14.74 -11.35
C ARG A 142 10.59 -15.98 -11.47
N GLU A 143 11.43 -16.08 -12.47
CA GLU A 143 12.37 -17.19 -12.59
C GLU A 143 13.41 -17.23 -11.46
N TYR A 144 13.75 -16.07 -10.86
CA TYR A 144 14.65 -15.94 -9.72
C TYR A 144 13.92 -16.07 -8.36
N ASP A 145 12.60 -16.25 -8.37
CA ASP A 145 11.84 -16.48 -7.16
C ASP A 145 12.24 -17.79 -6.50
N LYS A 146 12.66 -17.72 -5.24
CA LYS A 146 12.99 -18.87 -4.37
C LYS A 146 12.05 -18.92 -3.14
N GLY A 147 11.02 -18.09 -3.16
CA GLY A 147 10.09 -17.96 -2.07
C GLY A 147 9.04 -19.06 -2.02
N PRO A 148 8.30 -19.13 -0.91
CA PRO A 148 7.34 -20.21 -0.65
C PRO A 148 6.07 -20.13 -1.52
N THR A 149 5.92 -19.12 -2.35
CA THR A 149 4.77 -18.96 -3.25
C THR A 149 5.02 -19.48 -4.66
N LYS A 150 6.28 -19.68 -5.05
CA LYS A 150 6.65 -20.02 -6.42
C LYS A 150 6.03 -21.33 -6.94
N GLU A 151 6.03 -22.36 -6.11
CA GLU A 151 5.58 -23.72 -6.46
C GLU A 151 4.12 -24.00 -6.07
N ARG A 152 3.37 -22.95 -5.78
CA ARG A 152 1.98 -23.08 -5.35
C ARG A 152 1.05 -22.92 -6.54
N ASP A 153 0.15 -23.90 -6.69
CA ASP A 153 -0.79 -24.05 -7.81
C ASP A 153 -2.20 -23.48 -7.54
N GLU A 154 -2.47 -23.07 -6.28
CA GLU A 154 -3.77 -22.52 -5.94
C GLU A 154 -4.02 -21.10 -6.44
N ALA A 155 -2.99 -20.39 -6.91
CA ALA A 155 -3.10 -19.01 -7.39
C ALA A 155 -3.24 -18.96 -8.92
N VAL A 156 -4.17 -18.15 -9.40
CA VAL A 156 -4.21 -17.75 -10.80
C VAL A 156 -3.12 -16.72 -11.04
N LEU A 157 -2.19 -17.04 -11.95
CA LEU A 157 -1.11 -16.16 -12.34
C LEU A 157 -1.59 -15.17 -13.38
N THR A 158 -1.20 -13.91 -13.26
CA THR A 158 -1.45 -12.87 -14.25
C THR A 158 -0.14 -12.24 -14.72
N SER A 159 -0.21 -11.42 -15.73
CA SER A 159 0.86 -10.48 -16.08
C SER A 159 1.18 -9.55 -14.90
N PRO A 160 2.36 -8.92 -14.85
CA PRO A 160 2.64 -7.91 -13.84
C PRO A 160 1.63 -6.76 -13.86
N VAL A 161 1.31 -6.24 -12.67
CA VAL A 161 0.45 -5.07 -12.49
C VAL A 161 1.31 -3.83 -12.46
N SER A 162 0.95 -2.84 -13.27
CA SER A 162 1.63 -1.55 -13.33
C SER A 162 0.64 -0.39 -13.31
N LEU A 163 1.00 0.69 -12.63
CA LEU A 163 0.27 1.96 -12.75
C LEU A 163 0.68 2.75 -14.01
N TYR A 164 1.84 2.43 -14.60
CA TYR A 164 2.27 2.99 -15.87
C TYR A 164 1.32 2.55 -16.99
N ASP A 165 0.86 3.53 -17.74
CA ASP A 165 -0.01 3.34 -18.90
C ASP A 165 0.50 4.24 -20.03
N ARG A 166 1.02 3.60 -21.08
CA ARG A 166 1.66 4.31 -22.19
C ARG A 166 0.74 5.33 -22.87
N GLU A 167 -0.57 5.04 -22.91
CA GLU A 167 -1.55 5.91 -23.56
C GLU A 167 -1.90 7.14 -22.70
N LYS A 168 -1.77 7.02 -21.38
CA LYS A 168 -2.11 8.08 -20.41
C LYS A 168 -0.91 8.87 -19.92
N THR A 169 0.29 8.32 -20.11
CA THR A 169 1.54 8.96 -19.65
C THR A 169 1.88 10.17 -20.53
N LEU A 170 2.23 11.28 -19.91
CA LEU A 170 2.57 12.51 -20.58
C LEU A 170 3.88 12.38 -21.38
N SER A 171 3.94 13.05 -22.54
CA SER A 171 5.18 13.19 -23.29
C SER A 171 6.27 13.89 -22.43
N LYS A 172 7.54 13.67 -22.76
CA LYS A 172 8.68 14.28 -22.05
C LYS A 172 8.51 15.79 -21.83
N LYS A 173 8.15 16.52 -22.89
CA LYS A 173 7.94 17.98 -22.86
C LYS A 173 6.80 18.35 -21.91
N ALA A 174 5.67 17.66 -22.00
CA ALA A 174 4.49 17.93 -21.18
C ALA A 174 4.75 17.57 -19.69
N ALA A 175 5.40 16.44 -19.42
CA ALA A 175 5.75 16.00 -18.08
C ALA A 175 6.72 17.00 -17.40
N ARG A 176 7.75 17.44 -18.11
CA ARG A 176 8.70 18.45 -17.62
C ARG A 176 8.02 19.78 -17.34
N LYS A 177 7.17 20.26 -18.24
CA LYS A 177 6.38 21.47 -18.01
C LYS A 177 5.52 21.33 -16.74
N LYS A 178 4.83 20.21 -16.58
CA LYS A 178 3.98 19.95 -15.41
C LYS A 178 4.76 19.92 -14.10
N LEU A 179 5.97 19.37 -14.12
CA LEU A 179 6.87 19.28 -12.94
C LEU A 179 7.74 20.53 -12.75
N GLY A 180 7.68 21.49 -13.68
CA GLY A 180 8.54 22.68 -13.67
C GLY A 180 10.02 22.33 -13.89
N LEU A 181 10.35 21.26 -14.62
CA LEU A 181 11.70 20.81 -14.90
C LEU A 181 12.26 21.50 -16.17
N SER A 182 13.59 21.58 -16.26
CA SER A 182 14.28 22.10 -17.43
C SER A 182 13.92 21.29 -18.68
N GLN A 183 13.70 21.96 -19.81
CA GLN A 183 13.46 21.29 -21.10
C GLN A 183 14.75 20.80 -21.75
N GLU A 184 15.89 21.32 -21.36
CA GLU A 184 17.18 21.13 -22.01
C GLU A 184 18.13 20.24 -21.19
N LYS A 185 18.16 20.41 -19.84
CA LYS A 185 19.06 19.65 -18.99
C LYS A 185 18.69 18.16 -18.94
N THR A 186 19.71 17.33 -18.78
CA THR A 186 19.48 15.92 -18.43
C THR A 186 18.91 15.85 -17.02
N THR A 187 17.77 15.18 -16.84
CA THR A 187 17.04 15.14 -15.57
C THR A 187 17.05 13.72 -14.99
N VAL A 188 17.44 13.57 -13.74
CA VAL A 188 17.43 12.27 -13.04
C VAL A 188 16.56 12.33 -11.79
N LEU A 189 15.67 11.32 -11.65
CA LEU A 189 14.86 11.14 -10.45
C LEU A 189 15.58 10.21 -9.46
N VAL A 190 15.64 10.60 -8.19
CA VAL A 190 16.14 9.76 -7.09
C VAL A 190 14.99 9.46 -6.13
N GLN A 191 14.64 8.16 -5.99
CA GLN A 191 13.54 7.69 -5.12
C GLN A 191 13.87 6.32 -4.51
N LEU A 192 14.61 6.29 -3.41
CA LEU A 192 15.02 5.05 -2.76
C LEU A 192 13.98 4.44 -1.82
N GLY A 193 12.79 5.04 -1.72
CA GLY A 193 11.71 4.60 -0.83
C GLY A 193 11.93 5.03 0.62
N VAL A 194 11.19 4.45 1.57
CA VAL A 194 11.25 4.78 3.01
C VAL A 194 11.54 3.55 3.86
N GLY A 195 12.08 3.79 5.06
CA GLY A 195 12.05 2.83 6.16
C GLY A 195 13.29 2.00 6.41
N GLU A 196 14.46 2.39 5.89
CA GLU A 196 15.75 1.82 6.28
C GLU A 196 16.61 2.81 7.07
N ARG A 197 17.40 2.29 8.02
CA ARG A 197 18.23 3.14 8.92
C ARG A 197 19.30 3.91 8.16
N ASP A 198 19.87 3.31 7.10
CA ASP A 198 21.01 3.86 6.36
C ASP A 198 20.61 4.47 5.00
N GLN A 199 19.34 4.81 4.84
CA GLN A 199 18.84 5.40 3.60
C GLN A 199 19.53 6.71 3.27
N ASP A 200 19.80 7.52 4.28
CA ASP A 200 20.43 8.82 4.16
C ASP A 200 21.84 8.73 3.55
N THR A 201 22.63 7.76 4.00
CA THR A 201 23.98 7.52 3.48
C THR A 201 23.96 7.01 2.04
N ARG A 202 22.98 6.18 1.68
CA ARG A 202 22.79 5.69 0.30
C ARG A 202 22.38 6.82 -0.63
N VAL A 203 21.44 7.67 -0.21
CA VAL A 203 21.06 8.87 -0.97
C VAL A 203 22.28 9.77 -1.18
N SER A 204 23.08 10.01 -0.14
CA SER A 204 24.32 10.79 -0.25
C SER A 204 25.30 10.18 -1.26
N ALA A 205 25.48 8.85 -1.28
CA ALA A 205 26.34 8.16 -2.24
C ALA A 205 25.83 8.30 -3.68
N VAL A 206 24.51 8.17 -3.89
CA VAL A 206 23.87 8.41 -5.20
C VAL A 206 24.14 9.84 -5.67
N LEU A 207 23.88 10.84 -4.80
CA LEU A 207 24.07 12.25 -5.15
C LEU A 207 25.53 12.59 -5.46
N LYS A 208 26.49 11.99 -4.75
CA LYS A 208 27.92 12.13 -5.06
C LYS A 208 28.27 11.55 -6.43
N GLY A 209 27.71 10.40 -6.78
CA GLY A 209 27.92 9.78 -8.12
C GLY A 209 27.35 10.66 -9.23
N LEU A 210 26.13 11.18 -9.02
CA LEU A 210 25.45 12.04 -9.99
C LEU A 210 26.11 13.40 -10.14
N SER A 211 26.65 14.00 -9.08
CA SER A 211 27.29 15.32 -9.12
C SER A 211 28.59 15.37 -9.97
N LYS A 212 29.12 14.23 -10.39
CA LYS A 212 30.25 14.15 -11.32
C LYS A 212 29.88 14.54 -12.77
N TRP A 213 28.58 14.62 -13.07
CA TRP A 213 28.08 15.02 -14.37
C TRP A 213 27.65 16.48 -14.37
N PRO A 214 28.23 17.34 -15.22
CA PRO A 214 27.81 18.74 -15.32
C PRO A 214 26.42 18.88 -15.92
N GLU A 215 25.75 19.97 -15.62
CA GLU A 215 24.43 20.34 -16.16
C GLU A 215 23.31 19.33 -15.94
N LEU A 216 23.42 18.53 -14.88
CA LEU A 216 22.40 17.58 -14.47
C LEU A 216 21.37 18.27 -13.58
N GLU A 217 20.07 18.06 -13.86
CA GLU A 217 18.99 18.41 -12.95
C GLU A 217 18.62 17.19 -12.11
N ILE A 218 19.01 17.21 -10.84
CA ILE A 218 18.70 16.13 -9.91
C ILE A 218 17.36 16.43 -9.23
N VAL A 219 16.44 15.46 -9.30
CA VAL A 219 15.10 15.56 -8.75
C VAL A 219 14.89 14.48 -7.70
N MET A 220 14.33 14.86 -6.56
CA MET A 220 13.88 13.91 -5.54
C MET A 220 12.37 13.98 -5.40
N ALA A 221 11.71 12.82 -5.42
CA ALA A 221 10.30 12.75 -5.10
C ALA A 221 10.14 12.70 -3.57
N LYS A 222 9.45 13.71 -3.01
CA LYS A 222 9.12 13.71 -1.58
C LYS A 222 7.91 12.82 -1.36
N GLU A 223 8.10 11.76 -0.61
CA GLU A 223 6.97 10.98 -0.14
C GLU A 223 6.13 11.81 0.84
N PRO A 224 4.80 11.56 0.91
CA PRO A 224 3.90 12.32 1.79
C PRO A 224 4.31 12.36 3.26
N ARG A 225 5.16 11.42 3.70
CA ARG A 225 5.61 11.24 5.09
C ARG A 225 6.96 11.85 5.45
N SER A 226 7.77 12.27 4.48
CA SER A 226 9.13 12.67 4.76
C SER A 226 9.22 14.13 5.23
N HIS A 227 9.38 14.32 6.53
CA HIS A 227 9.79 15.61 7.10
C HIS A 227 11.32 15.85 7.05
N LYS A 228 12.11 14.82 6.67
CA LYS A 228 13.57 14.81 6.79
C LYS A 228 14.35 15.08 5.48
N GLY A 229 13.71 15.58 4.44
CA GLY A 229 14.32 15.59 3.09
C GLY A 229 15.48 16.56 2.87
N GLU A 230 15.64 17.59 3.70
CA GLU A 230 16.63 18.67 3.41
C GLU A 230 18.02 18.44 3.99
N SER A 231 18.16 17.61 5.02
CA SER A 231 19.45 17.34 5.69
C SER A 231 20.37 16.34 4.97
N LEU A 232 19.90 15.72 3.87
CA LEU A 232 20.57 14.59 3.21
C LEU A 232 21.39 14.99 1.99
N VAL A 233 21.24 16.21 1.53
CA VAL A 233 21.90 16.70 0.32
C VAL A 233 23.34 17.10 0.66
N PRO A 234 24.36 16.52 -0.01
CA PRO A 234 25.74 16.94 0.16
C PRO A 234 25.91 18.43 -0.16
N ARG A 235 26.83 19.10 0.54
CA ARG A 235 27.12 20.53 0.28
C ARG A 235 27.50 20.74 -1.19
N GLY A 236 26.87 21.72 -1.84
CA GLY A 236 27.14 22.07 -3.24
C GLY A 236 26.39 21.26 -4.28
N VAL A 237 25.51 20.35 -3.87
CA VAL A 237 24.63 19.62 -4.80
C VAL A 237 23.25 20.27 -4.76
N GLU A 238 22.80 20.78 -5.90
CA GLU A 238 21.43 21.29 -6.05
C GLU A 238 20.47 20.14 -6.33
N VAL A 239 19.39 20.05 -5.56
CA VAL A 239 18.35 19.04 -5.72
C VAL A 239 17.00 19.70 -5.74
N LYS A 240 16.22 19.42 -6.78
CA LYS A 240 14.82 19.83 -6.88
C LYS A 240 13.92 18.81 -6.22
N VAL A 241 13.09 19.25 -5.30
CA VAL A 241 12.11 18.37 -4.65
C VAL A 241 10.76 18.54 -5.33
N ILE A 242 10.18 17.43 -5.78
CA ILE A 242 8.83 17.39 -6.39
C ILE A 242 7.86 16.62 -5.50
N ARG A 243 6.58 16.97 -5.63
CA ARG A 243 5.45 16.21 -5.09
C ARG A 243 4.46 15.97 -6.23
N HIS A 244 4.43 14.77 -6.72
CA HIS A 244 3.50 14.38 -7.78
C HIS A 244 3.08 12.92 -7.58
N PHE A 245 1.81 12.65 -7.75
CA PHE A 245 1.23 11.31 -7.76
C PHE A 245 0.17 11.23 -8.87
N PRO A 246 0.13 10.16 -9.64
CA PRO A 246 1.15 9.11 -9.71
C PRO A 246 2.38 9.54 -10.52
N LEU A 247 3.58 9.13 -10.09
CA LEU A 247 4.81 9.41 -10.86
C LEU A 247 4.82 8.75 -12.24
N ALA A 248 4.11 7.62 -12.38
CA ALA A 248 3.96 6.91 -13.65
C ALA A 248 3.40 7.81 -14.78
N ASP A 249 2.50 8.76 -14.46
CA ASP A 249 1.92 9.66 -15.48
C ASP A 249 2.91 10.69 -16.05
N VAL A 250 4.00 10.95 -15.33
CA VAL A 250 5.04 11.94 -15.68
C VAL A 250 6.43 11.33 -15.82
N ILE A 251 6.53 10.01 -15.82
CA ILE A 251 7.80 9.28 -15.78
C ILE A 251 8.74 9.63 -16.94
N HIS A 252 8.20 9.92 -18.12
CA HIS A 252 8.98 10.37 -19.29
C HIS A 252 9.61 11.75 -19.13
N GLY A 253 9.29 12.50 -18.07
CA GLY A 253 10.00 13.75 -17.74
C GLY A 253 11.46 13.52 -17.34
N PHE A 254 11.83 12.30 -16.97
CA PHE A 254 13.17 11.93 -16.50
C PHE A 254 13.95 11.17 -17.57
N ASP A 255 15.24 11.47 -17.70
CA ASP A 255 16.17 10.75 -18.60
C ASP A 255 16.77 9.51 -17.94
N ALA A 256 16.75 9.47 -16.60
CA ALA A 256 17.17 8.33 -15.82
C ALA A 256 16.50 8.33 -14.44
N ILE A 257 16.43 7.16 -13.81
CA ILE A 257 15.86 6.98 -12.47
C ILE A 257 16.82 6.17 -11.60
N VAL A 258 17.00 6.60 -10.36
CA VAL A 258 17.62 5.80 -9.30
C VAL A 258 16.54 5.46 -8.28
N CYS A 259 16.19 4.20 -8.13
CA CYS A 259 15.10 3.82 -7.24
C CYS A 259 15.35 2.48 -6.52
N ALA A 260 14.50 2.20 -5.53
CA ALA A 260 14.47 0.89 -4.90
C ALA A 260 13.94 -0.18 -5.87
N ALA A 261 14.42 -1.42 -5.74
CA ALA A 261 13.98 -2.55 -6.55
C ALA A 261 12.62 -3.12 -6.08
N GLY A 262 11.70 -2.23 -5.67
CA GLY A 262 10.35 -2.59 -5.27
C GLY A 262 9.50 -3.03 -6.48
N TYR A 263 8.46 -3.84 -6.21
CA TYR A 263 7.57 -4.35 -7.25
C TYR A 263 7.07 -3.26 -8.20
N ASN A 264 6.44 -2.21 -7.67
CA ASN A 264 5.85 -1.16 -8.52
C ASN A 264 6.92 -0.41 -9.32
N SER A 265 8.03 0.00 -8.67
CA SER A 265 9.09 0.75 -9.35
C SER A 265 9.64 -0.01 -10.56
N VAL A 266 9.95 -1.30 -10.39
CA VAL A 266 10.49 -2.12 -11.49
C VAL A 266 9.46 -2.28 -12.61
N HIS A 267 8.19 -2.53 -12.27
CA HIS A 267 7.12 -2.69 -13.25
C HIS A 267 6.59 -1.37 -13.83
N GLU A 268 7.11 -0.22 -13.40
CA GLU A 268 6.85 1.08 -14.01
C GLU A 268 8.02 1.52 -14.90
N VAL A 269 9.27 1.40 -14.43
CA VAL A 269 10.44 1.90 -15.17
C VAL A 269 10.78 1.06 -16.40
N ILE A 270 10.62 -0.27 -16.33
CA ILE A 270 10.93 -1.17 -17.45
C ILE A 270 9.99 -0.91 -18.65
N PRO A 271 8.64 -0.96 -18.51
CA PRO A 271 7.75 -0.69 -19.64
C PRO A 271 7.78 0.79 -20.08
N ALA A 272 8.15 1.72 -19.21
CA ALA A 272 8.42 3.10 -19.57
C ALA A 272 9.76 3.27 -20.30
N GLN A 273 10.60 2.25 -20.34
CA GLN A 273 11.91 2.24 -21.02
C GLN A 273 12.88 3.30 -20.49
N ILE A 274 12.79 3.62 -19.19
CA ILE A 274 13.65 4.62 -18.56
C ILE A 274 14.92 3.95 -18.03
N PRO A 275 16.11 4.40 -18.42
CA PRO A 275 17.39 3.93 -17.87
C PRO A 275 17.40 4.04 -16.35
N THR A 276 17.62 2.93 -15.66
CA THR A 276 17.43 2.87 -14.22
C THR A 276 18.60 2.21 -13.50
N LEU A 277 18.95 2.77 -12.33
CA LEU A 277 19.78 2.11 -11.32
C LEU A 277 18.88 1.64 -10.19
N LEU A 278 18.89 0.34 -9.92
CA LEU A 278 18.19 -0.27 -8.80
C LEU A 278 19.12 -0.41 -7.58
N ILE A 279 18.60 -0.02 -6.41
CA ILE A 279 19.24 -0.26 -5.11
C ILE A 279 18.24 -1.03 -4.26
N ALA A 280 18.53 -2.31 -3.99
CA ALA A 280 17.58 -3.16 -3.28
C ALA A 280 17.47 -2.76 -1.80
N ASN A 281 16.27 -2.67 -1.28
CA ASN A 281 16.01 -2.48 0.14
C ASN A 281 15.84 -3.84 0.85
N ASN A 282 16.33 -3.95 2.08
CA ASN A 282 16.13 -5.13 2.92
C ASN A 282 14.69 -5.17 3.44
N ARG A 283 13.83 -5.95 2.81
CA ARG A 283 12.42 -6.10 3.19
C ARG A 283 12.15 -7.46 3.82
N GLY A 284 11.22 -7.49 4.79
CA GLY A 284 10.92 -8.72 5.53
C GLY A 284 10.35 -9.85 4.66
N THR A 285 9.63 -9.53 3.59
CA THR A 285 8.97 -10.50 2.72
C THR A 285 9.29 -10.36 1.25
N ASP A 286 9.73 -9.18 0.77
CA ASP A 286 9.99 -8.88 -0.64
C ASP A 286 11.44 -9.15 -0.97
N ASP A 287 11.73 -10.02 -1.92
CA ASP A 287 13.09 -10.30 -2.39
C ASP A 287 13.50 -9.30 -3.48
N GLN A 288 13.82 -8.08 -3.05
CA GLN A 288 14.26 -7.02 -3.96
C GLN A 288 15.62 -7.28 -4.57
N VAL A 289 16.49 -8.03 -3.87
CA VAL A 289 17.82 -8.37 -4.37
C VAL A 289 17.71 -9.32 -5.56
N ALA A 290 16.91 -10.37 -5.47
CA ALA A 290 16.69 -11.30 -6.58
C ALA A 290 16.07 -10.57 -7.78
N ARG A 291 15.13 -9.64 -7.55
CA ARG A 291 14.51 -8.85 -8.61
C ARG A 291 15.50 -7.92 -9.30
N ALA A 292 16.30 -7.18 -8.54
CA ALA A 292 17.32 -6.28 -9.10
C ALA A 292 18.39 -7.05 -9.87
N LYS A 293 18.83 -8.18 -9.34
CA LYS A 293 19.81 -9.05 -10.00
C LYS A 293 19.28 -9.59 -11.34
N TRP A 294 18.04 -10.05 -11.38
CA TRP A 294 17.41 -10.47 -12.62
C TRP A 294 17.41 -9.34 -13.67
N CYS A 295 17.02 -8.13 -13.27
CA CYS A 295 17.01 -6.97 -14.15
C CYS A 295 18.43 -6.63 -14.69
N GLU A 296 19.48 -6.78 -13.87
CA GLU A 296 20.86 -6.56 -14.29
C GLU A 296 21.35 -7.67 -15.24
N ASP A 297 21.10 -8.94 -14.91
CA ASP A 297 21.50 -10.09 -15.73
C ASP A 297 20.88 -10.03 -17.14
N TYR A 298 19.63 -9.53 -17.25
CA TYR A 298 18.96 -9.26 -18.53
C TYR A 298 19.29 -7.88 -19.13
N LYS A 299 20.21 -7.12 -18.51
CA LYS A 299 20.68 -5.80 -18.97
C LYS A 299 19.58 -4.75 -19.11
N LEU A 300 18.50 -4.88 -18.34
CA LEU A 300 17.39 -3.94 -18.33
C LEU A 300 17.67 -2.73 -17.45
N THR A 301 18.43 -2.93 -16.36
CA THR A 301 18.82 -1.90 -15.41
C THR A 301 20.24 -2.11 -14.92
N LEU A 302 20.80 -1.09 -14.29
CA LEU A 302 21.96 -1.27 -13.42
C LEU A 302 21.48 -1.70 -12.03
N PHE A 303 22.33 -2.43 -11.30
CA PHE A 303 22.09 -2.79 -9.92
C PHE A 303 23.32 -2.43 -9.07
N ALA A 304 23.12 -1.90 -7.89
CA ALA A 304 24.16 -1.69 -6.88
C ALA A 304 23.77 -2.36 -5.57
N ASN A 305 24.76 -3.01 -4.95
CA ASN A 305 24.60 -3.58 -3.62
C ASN A 305 24.35 -2.45 -2.60
N ASN A 306 23.29 -2.55 -1.85
CA ASN A 306 22.88 -1.56 -0.85
C ASN A 306 23.83 -1.42 0.35
N GLU A 307 24.75 -2.37 0.53
CA GLU A 307 25.77 -2.35 1.58
C GLU A 307 27.09 -1.67 1.12
N SER A 308 27.25 -1.43 -0.19
CA SER A 308 28.45 -0.84 -0.77
C SER A 308 28.21 0.58 -1.28
N LEU A 309 28.51 1.59 -0.45
CA LEU A 309 28.35 3.00 -0.82
C LEU A 309 29.25 3.39 -2.02
N THR A 310 30.44 2.80 -2.14
CA THR A 310 31.34 3.04 -3.26
C THR A 310 30.78 2.47 -4.57
N GLU A 311 30.14 1.31 -4.53
CA GLU A 311 29.47 0.74 -5.68
C GLU A 311 28.25 1.56 -6.10
N ILE A 312 27.43 2.02 -5.13
CA ILE A 312 26.30 2.91 -5.39
C ILE A 312 26.78 4.18 -6.10
N GLU A 313 27.84 4.82 -5.61
CA GLU A 313 28.41 6.02 -6.22
C GLU A 313 28.91 5.74 -7.65
N ALA A 314 29.65 4.65 -7.86
CA ALA A 314 30.19 4.26 -9.18
C ALA A 314 29.05 3.96 -10.17
N LYS A 315 28.04 3.18 -9.77
CA LYS A 315 26.90 2.84 -10.62
C LYS A 315 26.02 4.05 -10.94
N ALA A 316 25.85 4.99 -9.99
CA ALA A 316 25.16 6.26 -10.23
C ALA A 316 25.89 7.10 -11.29
N THR A 317 27.22 7.17 -11.22
CA THR A 317 28.03 7.81 -12.25
C THR A 317 27.87 7.09 -13.60
N GLN A 318 27.94 5.76 -13.62
CA GLN A 318 27.78 4.93 -14.82
C GLN A 318 26.41 5.11 -15.50
N LEU A 319 25.35 5.28 -14.71
CA LEU A 319 23.98 5.48 -15.23
C LEU A 319 23.88 6.70 -16.13
N MET A 320 24.64 7.75 -15.83
CA MET A 320 24.54 9.01 -16.56
C MET A 320 25.32 9.02 -17.89
N ASP A 321 26.15 8.03 -18.15
CA ASP A 321 26.78 7.84 -19.46
C ASP A 321 25.72 7.67 -20.54
N PRO A 322 25.73 8.50 -21.62
CA PRO A 322 24.73 8.44 -22.69
C PRO A 322 24.66 7.08 -23.38
N GLN A 323 25.81 6.41 -23.56
CA GLN A 323 25.86 5.09 -24.21
C GLN A 323 25.22 4.02 -23.34
N ASN A 324 25.45 4.06 -22.02
CA ASN A 324 24.80 3.13 -21.09
C ASN A 324 23.28 3.37 -21.06
N ARG A 325 22.83 4.61 -21.02
CA ARG A 325 21.40 4.93 -21.07
C ARG A 325 20.76 4.40 -22.34
N ALA A 326 21.36 4.63 -23.50
CA ALA A 326 20.85 4.13 -24.78
C ALA A 326 20.72 2.60 -24.79
N LYS A 327 21.75 1.88 -24.28
CA LYS A 327 21.73 0.41 -24.19
C LYS A 327 20.60 -0.09 -23.28
N LEU A 328 20.43 0.50 -22.09
CA LEU A 328 19.38 0.11 -21.17
C LEU A 328 17.99 0.35 -21.78
N THR A 329 17.76 1.51 -22.40
CA THR A 329 16.50 1.81 -23.12
C THR A 329 16.21 0.76 -24.19
N GLN A 330 17.22 0.44 -25.04
CA GLN A 330 17.08 -0.55 -26.11
C GLN A 330 16.71 -1.95 -25.56
N MET A 331 17.29 -2.33 -24.44
CA MET A 331 16.99 -3.64 -23.83
C MET A 331 15.55 -3.65 -23.25
N CYS A 332 15.11 -2.57 -22.60
CA CYS A 332 13.74 -2.47 -22.10
C CYS A 332 12.67 -2.52 -23.21
N GLN A 333 12.99 -2.08 -24.43
CA GLN A 333 12.08 -2.18 -25.59
C GLN A 333 11.70 -3.63 -25.97
N ARG A 334 12.49 -4.61 -25.53
CA ARG A 334 12.25 -6.03 -25.79
C ARG A 334 11.23 -6.65 -24.83
N ILE A 335 10.89 -5.94 -23.78
CA ILE A 335 9.92 -6.42 -22.77
C ILE A 335 8.52 -6.01 -23.23
N GLU A 336 7.61 -6.98 -23.24
CA GLU A 336 6.21 -6.76 -23.56
C GLU A 336 5.51 -5.88 -22.50
N SER A 337 4.43 -5.25 -22.91
CA SER A 337 3.62 -4.43 -22.01
C SER A 337 2.95 -5.30 -20.95
N PHE A 338 2.84 -4.78 -19.74
CA PHE A 338 2.18 -5.46 -18.63
C PHE A 338 0.67 -5.18 -18.66
N ASN A 339 -0.13 -6.23 -18.52
CA ASN A 339 -1.58 -6.16 -18.58
C ASN A 339 -2.28 -6.73 -17.33
N GLY A 340 -1.51 -7.03 -16.26
CA GLY A 340 -2.06 -7.66 -15.07
C GLY A 340 -3.15 -6.87 -14.37
N ASP A 341 -3.13 -5.54 -14.46
CA ASP A 341 -4.19 -4.66 -13.97
C ASP A 341 -5.53 -4.91 -14.72
N LYS A 342 -5.48 -5.07 -16.04
CA LYS A 342 -6.65 -5.38 -16.87
C LYS A 342 -7.14 -6.81 -16.64
N GLU A 343 -6.22 -7.77 -16.58
CA GLU A 343 -6.54 -9.18 -16.34
C GLU A 343 -7.25 -9.36 -14.98
N ILE A 344 -6.70 -8.77 -13.91
CA ILE A 344 -7.30 -8.85 -12.58
C ILE A 344 -8.64 -8.10 -12.53
N ALA A 345 -8.76 -6.94 -13.16
CA ALA A 345 -10.02 -6.21 -13.24
C ALA A 345 -11.10 -7.05 -13.92
N SER A 346 -10.79 -7.70 -15.05
CA SER A 346 -11.71 -8.60 -15.75
C SER A 346 -12.12 -9.78 -14.87
N MET A 347 -11.19 -10.39 -14.11
CA MET A 347 -11.51 -11.47 -13.17
C MET A 347 -12.44 -10.98 -12.05
N VAL A 348 -12.21 -9.78 -11.50
CA VAL A 348 -13.08 -9.19 -10.47
C VAL A 348 -14.48 -8.97 -11.02
N MET A 349 -14.63 -8.46 -12.25
CA MET A 349 -15.92 -8.29 -12.90
C MET A 349 -16.63 -9.63 -13.12
N MET A 350 -15.93 -10.66 -13.59
CA MET A 350 -16.48 -12.00 -13.75
C MET A 350 -16.98 -12.58 -12.41
N LEU A 351 -16.19 -12.42 -11.34
CA LEU A 351 -16.55 -12.90 -10.00
C LEU A 351 -17.74 -12.14 -9.39
N SER A 352 -18.00 -10.90 -9.81
CA SER A 352 -19.17 -10.13 -9.37
C SER A 352 -20.51 -10.76 -9.82
N ASN A 353 -20.45 -11.60 -10.84
CA ASN A 353 -21.60 -12.32 -11.40
C ASN A 353 -21.66 -13.80 -10.94
N GLU A 354 -20.78 -14.22 -10.02
CA GLU A 354 -20.74 -15.60 -9.54
C GLU A 354 -22.02 -15.98 -8.78
N ASN A 355 -22.45 -17.23 -8.94
CA ASN A 355 -23.64 -17.73 -8.26
C ASN A 355 -23.43 -17.86 -6.75
N VAL A 356 -24.28 -17.19 -5.98
CA VAL A 356 -24.24 -17.17 -4.50
C VAL A 356 -24.32 -18.59 -3.90
N SER A 357 -25.12 -19.48 -4.49
CA SER A 357 -25.23 -20.89 -4.03
C SER A 357 -23.90 -21.64 -4.12
N SER A 358 -23.10 -21.38 -5.15
CA SER A 358 -21.75 -21.94 -5.29
C SER A 358 -20.81 -21.44 -4.19
N LEU A 359 -20.85 -20.16 -3.87
CA LEU A 359 -20.07 -19.57 -2.79
C LEU A 359 -20.44 -20.15 -1.42
N ILE A 360 -21.73 -20.29 -1.14
CA ILE A 360 -22.22 -20.89 0.12
C ILE A 360 -21.71 -22.34 0.24
N PHE A 361 -21.79 -23.14 -0.82
CA PHE A 361 -21.30 -24.51 -0.82
C PHE A 361 -19.79 -24.60 -0.57
N LYS A 362 -18.98 -23.77 -1.24
CA LYS A 362 -17.54 -23.67 -1.00
C LYS A 362 -17.25 -23.37 0.48
N ARG A 363 -17.98 -22.45 1.09
CA ARG A 363 -17.80 -22.08 2.49
C ARG A 363 -18.19 -23.15 3.49
N MET A 364 -19.26 -23.88 3.23
CA MET A 364 -19.62 -25.02 4.07
C MET A 364 -18.51 -26.06 4.12
N ARG A 365 -17.81 -26.30 3.01
CA ARG A 365 -16.65 -27.18 2.96
C ARG A 365 -15.51 -26.64 3.83
N TYR A 366 -15.21 -25.34 3.74
CA TYR A 366 -14.17 -24.71 4.57
C TYR A 366 -14.51 -24.67 6.05
N GLN A 367 -15.77 -24.42 6.40
CA GLN A 367 -16.22 -24.46 7.79
C GLN A 367 -16.03 -25.85 8.42
N ARG A 368 -16.35 -26.91 7.69
CA ARG A 368 -16.10 -28.30 8.12
C ARG A 368 -14.60 -28.55 8.33
N PHE A 369 -13.77 -28.12 7.39
CA PHE A 369 -12.32 -28.25 7.52
C PHE A 369 -11.78 -27.45 8.73
N LEU A 370 -12.29 -26.25 8.98
CA LEU A 370 -11.90 -25.45 10.15
C LEU A 370 -12.34 -26.10 11.47
N ALA A 371 -13.55 -26.63 11.54
CA ALA A 371 -14.06 -27.34 12.70
C ALA A 371 -13.17 -28.55 13.00
N GLN A 372 -12.85 -29.35 11.98
CA GLN A 372 -11.98 -30.51 12.09
C GLN A 372 -10.56 -30.13 12.55
N SER A 373 -9.97 -29.07 11.96
CA SER A 373 -8.65 -28.57 12.33
C SER A 373 -8.62 -27.89 13.71
N ALA A 374 -9.76 -27.38 14.19
CA ALA A 374 -9.90 -26.81 15.54
C ALA A 374 -9.94 -27.91 16.62
N ILE A 375 -10.60 -29.04 16.32
CA ILE A 375 -10.64 -30.22 17.19
C ILE A 375 -9.22 -30.81 17.33
N GLU A 376 -8.50 -30.95 16.22
CA GLU A 376 -7.11 -31.46 16.21
C GLU A 376 -6.12 -30.56 16.97
N ARG A 377 -6.40 -29.23 17.09
CA ARG A 377 -5.57 -28.24 17.81
C ARG A 377 -6.04 -27.91 19.21
N GLY A 378 -7.09 -28.56 19.69
CA GLY A 378 -7.80 -28.20 20.95
C GLY A 378 -6.90 -28.07 22.19
N ILE A 379 -5.86 -28.89 22.33
CA ILE A 379 -4.95 -28.86 23.48
C ILE A 379 -4.02 -27.63 23.43
N GLY A 380 -3.46 -27.29 22.27
CA GLY A 380 -2.59 -26.14 22.11
C GLY A 380 -3.33 -24.79 22.27
N HIS A 381 -4.62 -24.75 21.91
CA HIS A 381 -5.46 -23.57 22.08
C HIS A 381 -5.89 -23.35 23.52
N ALA A 382 -6.14 -24.42 24.29
CA ALA A 382 -6.45 -24.31 25.70
C ALA A 382 -5.28 -23.72 26.51
N LEU A 383 -4.05 -24.20 26.27
CA LEU A 383 -2.86 -23.65 26.89
C LEU A 383 -2.59 -22.19 26.54
N ARG A 384 -2.79 -21.80 25.28
CA ARG A 384 -2.68 -20.38 24.86
C ARG A 384 -3.78 -19.50 25.46
N ARG A 385 -5.01 -20.01 25.63
CA ARG A 385 -6.08 -19.29 26.32
C ARG A 385 -5.74 -19.03 27.78
N ILE A 386 -5.19 -19.99 28.49
CA ILE A 386 -4.74 -19.85 29.89
C ILE A 386 -3.62 -18.79 29.95
N ALA A 387 -2.59 -18.89 29.12
CA ALA A 387 -1.50 -17.93 29.08
C ALA A 387 -1.99 -16.51 28.75
N ASN A 388 -2.89 -16.37 27.76
CA ASN A 388 -3.49 -15.07 27.42
C ASN A 388 -4.42 -14.53 28.52
N SER A 389 -5.08 -15.38 29.28
CA SER A 389 -5.90 -14.96 30.42
C SER A 389 -5.05 -14.44 31.58
N LEU A 390 -3.91 -15.08 31.83
CA LEU A 390 -2.93 -14.60 32.80
C LEU A 390 -2.30 -13.27 32.41
N LEU A 391 -1.96 -13.11 31.11
CA LEU A 391 -1.47 -11.84 30.56
C LEU A 391 -2.53 -10.72 30.62
N ARG A 392 -3.82 -11.07 30.45
CA ARG A 392 -4.92 -10.11 30.62
C ARG A 392 -5.08 -9.68 32.07
N LEU A 393 -4.99 -10.62 33.03
CA LEU A 393 -5.03 -10.31 34.44
C LEU A 393 -3.89 -9.37 34.84
N ALA A 394 -2.67 -9.67 34.37
CA ALA A 394 -1.51 -8.78 34.55
C ALA A 394 -1.72 -7.40 33.92
N GLY A 395 -2.28 -7.36 32.70
CA GLY A 395 -2.63 -6.10 32.02
C GLY A 395 -3.73 -5.31 32.73
N LEU A 396 -4.73 -6.00 33.32
CA LEU A 396 -5.78 -5.36 34.12
C LEU A 396 -5.19 -4.75 35.39
N ILE A 397 -4.34 -5.48 36.10
CA ILE A 397 -3.61 -5.02 37.30
C ILE A 397 -2.76 -3.80 36.93
N TYR A 398 -2.01 -3.86 35.81
CA TYR A 398 -1.22 -2.73 35.33
C TYR A 398 -2.07 -1.48 35.05
N ARG A 399 -3.23 -1.65 34.39
CA ARG A 399 -4.17 -0.52 34.12
C ARG A 399 -4.82 0.03 35.35
N THR A 400 -5.02 -0.79 36.40
CA THR A 400 -5.57 -0.34 37.69
C THR A 400 -4.53 0.44 38.48
N ILE A 401 -3.25 0.09 38.36
CA ILE A 401 -2.14 0.77 39.04
C ILE A 401 -1.72 2.06 38.29
N PHE A 402 -1.85 2.07 36.94
CA PHE A 402 -1.52 3.20 36.08
C PHE A 402 -2.73 3.61 35.23
N PRO A 403 -3.70 4.34 35.79
CA PRO A 403 -4.88 4.79 35.05
C PRO A 403 -4.45 5.87 34.02
N HIS A 404 -4.32 5.48 32.75
CA HIS A 404 -4.23 6.38 31.61
C HIS A 404 -5.51 6.22 30.79
N LYS A 405 -6.54 6.98 31.14
CA LYS A 405 -7.66 7.30 30.25
C LYS A 405 -8.04 8.75 30.50
N GLU A 406 -7.85 9.58 29.48
CA GLU A 406 -8.71 10.74 29.30
C GLU A 406 -10.11 10.17 29.04
N GLU A 407 -11.05 10.42 29.93
CA GLU A 407 -12.46 10.11 29.69
C GLU A 407 -12.93 10.96 28.51
N ILE A 408 -13.44 10.30 27.49
CA ILE A 408 -14.01 10.96 26.31
C ILE A 408 -15.38 11.45 26.72
N THR A 409 -15.48 12.74 26.97
CA THR A 409 -16.75 13.42 27.21
C THR A 409 -17.21 14.11 25.92
N PRO A 410 -18.50 14.41 25.74
CA PRO A 410 -18.99 15.25 24.64
C PRO A 410 -18.24 16.57 24.52
N GLU A 411 -17.81 17.15 25.62
CA GLU A 411 -17.01 18.37 25.69
C GLU A 411 -15.62 18.17 25.11
N THR A 412 -15.00 17.01 25.31
CA THR A 412 -13.69 16.67 24.72
C THR A 412 -13.77 16.59 23.19
N ALA A 413 -14.87 16.06 22.65
CA ALA A 413 -15.09 15.99 21.21
C ALA A 413 -15.29 17.39 20.60
N VAL A 414 -16.03 18.26 21.27
CA VAL A 414 -16.22 19.67 20.85
C VAL A 414 -14.90 20.43 20.88
N THR A 415 -14.11 20.29 21.94
CA THR A 415 -12.79 20.92 22.06
C THR A 415 -11.85 20.42 20.98
N PHE A 416 -11.89 19.13 20.66
CA PHE A 416 -11.11 18.54 19.55
C PHE A 416 -11.54 19.13 18.20
N SER A 417 -12.84 19.24 17.95
CA SER A 417 -13.41 19.86 16.75
C SER A 417 -12.90 21.31 16.58
N GLN A 418 -13.02 22.13 17.62
CA GLN A 418 -12.57 23.51 17.61
C GLN A 418 -11.06 23.65 17.38
N SER A 419 -10.26 22.76 17.97
CA SER A 419 -8.79 22.78 17.80
C SER A 419 -8.31 22.46 16.40
N LEU A 420 -9.16 21.90 15.54
CA LEU A 420 -8.85 21.50 14.16
C LEU A 420 -9.55 22.35 13.11
N ASP A 421 -10.32 23.36 13.52
CA ASP A 421 -11.14 24.17 12.62
C ASP A 421 -12.07 23.29 11.74
N VAL A 422 -12.84 22.43 12.40
CA VAL A 422 -13.76 21.48 11.78
C VAL A 422 -15.17 21.65 12.33
N GLU A 423 -16.17 21.30 11.52
CA GLU A 423 -17.57 21.30 11.95
C GLU A 423 -18.00 19.89 12.36
N PHE A 424 -18.69 19.78 13.48
CA PHE A 424 -19.34 18.56 13.94
C PHE A 424 -20.76 18.51 13.37
N CYS A 425 -21.02 17.57 12.48
CA CYS A 425 -22.31 17.40 11.82
C CYS A 425 -23.01 16.14 12.30
N SER A 426 -24.26 16.26 12.68
CA SER A 426 -25.15 15.12 12.89
C SER A 426 -25.41 14.35 11.60
N PRO A 427 -25.78 13.06 11.67
CA PRO A 427 -25.64 12.09 10.59
C PRO A 427 -26.19 12.58 9.26
N LEU A 428 -25.31 12.69 8.25
CA LEU A 428 -25.65 13.02 6.88
C LEU A 428 -26.35 11.88 6.13
N ILE A 429 -26.32 10.67 6.68
CA ILE A 429 -26.92 9.49 6.06
C ILE A 429 -28.25 9.22 6.73
N LYS A 430 -29.35 9.52 6.04
CA LYS A 430 -30.71 9.14 6.46
C LYS A 430 -30.78 7.61 6.62
N GLY A 431 -30.82 7.15 7.88
CA GLY A 431 -31.06 5.75 8.23
C GLY A 431 -29.97 5.06 9.07
N ASP A 432 -28.74 5.55 9.10
CA ASP A 432 -27.71 4.97 9.97
C ASP A 432 -27.42 5.90 11.16
N ARG A 433 -28.11 5.65 12.27
CA ARG A 433 -27.97 6.41 13.53
C ARG A 433 -26.69 6.06 14.32
N ARG A 434 -25.81 5.19 13.76
CA ARG A 434 -24.66 4.67 14.49
C ARG A 434 -23.41 5.52 14.37
N PHE A 435 -23.40 6.50 13.44
CA PHE A 435 -22.22 7.31 13.18
C PHE A 435 -22.56 8.79 13.12
N GLU A 436 -21.77 9.58 13.78
CA GLU A 436 -21.68 11.02 13.61
C GLU A 436 -20.45 11.39 12.80
N HIS A 437 -20.54 12.45 12.01
CA HIS A 437 -19.48 12.87 11.10
C HIS A 437 -18.87 14.19 11.55
N LEU A 438 -17.55 14.20 11.62
CA LEU A 438 -16.74 15.39 11.75
C LEU A 438 -16.27 15.80 10.36
N LEU A 439 -16.76 16.94 9.84
CA LEU A 439 -16.32 17.48 8.56
C LEU A 439 -15.10 18.37 8.76
N LEU A 440 -14.10 18.19 7.92
CA LEU A 440 -12.89 19.01 7.92
C LEU A 440 -13.18 20.32 7.17
N GLY A 441 -13.04 21.46 7.85
CA GLY A 441 -13.31 22.79 7.28
C GLY A 441 -12.37 23.18 6.15
N SER A 442 -11.16 22.55 6.09
CA SER A 442 -10.18 22.78 5.03
C SER A 442 -9.47 21.50 4.67
N SER A 443 -9.49 21.15 3.36
CA SER A 443 -8.73 20.02 2.82
C SER A 443 -7.22 20.17 3.03
N ASP A 444 -6.71 21.40 3.12
CA ASP A 444 -5.28 21.67 3.33
C ASP A 444 -4.86 21.38 4.77
N ILE A 445 -5.69 21.73 5.76
CA ILE A 445 -5.45 21.36 7.16
C ILE A 445 -5.40 19.85 7.30
N TYR A 446 -6.33 19.13 6.67
CA TYR A 446 -6.32 17.67 6.67
C TYR A 446 -5.07 17.09 6.00
N ARG A 447 -4.71 17.59 4.80
CA ARG A 447 -3.51 17.13 4.07
C ARG A 447 -2.22 17.30 4.87
N GLN A 448 -2.08 18.43 5.59
CA GLN A 448 -0.89 18.71 6.39
C GLN A 448 -0.83 17.88 7.68
N ASN A 449 -1.96 17.63 8.30
CA ASN A 449 -2.04 17.06 9.65
C ASN A 449 -2.74 15.69 9.71
N ARG A 450 -3.02 15.06 8.57
CA ARG A 450 -3.84 13.83 8.45
C ARG A 450 -3.44 12.70 9.40
N GLU A 451 -2.14 12.49 9.63
CA GLU A 451 -1.67 11.46 10.55
C GLU A 451 -2.03 11.79 12.00
N GLN A 452 -1.84 13.03 12.41
CA GLN A 452 -2.18 13.48 13.76
C GLN A 452 -3.69 13.51 13.99
N ILE A 453 -4.44 13.93 12.97
CA ILE A 453 -5.91 13.93 13.01
C ILE A 453 -6.41 12.49 13.15
N ALA A 454 -5.91 11.57 12.33
CA ALA A 454 -6.27 10.17 12.43
C ALA A 454 -5.96 9.59 13.80
N LEU A 455 -4.74 9.80 14.31
CA LEU A 455 -4.33 9.31 15.62
C LEU A 455 -5.18 9.90 16.76
N LYS A 456 -5.53 11.18 16.69
CA LYS A 456 -6.41 11.81 17.67
C LYS A 456 -7.84 11.26 17.57
N ALA A 457 -8.39 11.14 16.38
CA ALA A 457 -9.70 10.55 16.18
C ALA A 457 -9.82 9.15 16.80
N TYR A 458 -8.83 8.30 16.56
CA TYR A 458 -8.79 6.96 17.16
C TYR A 458 -8.55 6.94 18.67
N ARG A 459 -7.96 7.97 19.25
CA ARG A 459 -7.88 8.11 20.72
C ARG A 459 -9.20 8.47 21.32
N ILE A 460 -10.04 9.21 20.58
CA ILE A 460 -11.40 9.58 21.01
C ILE A 460 -12.33 8.38 20.83
N ASP A 461 -12.36 7.79 19.65
CA ASP A 461 -13.18 6.62 19.33
C ASP A 461 -12.38 5.64 18.48
N GLU A 462 -12.16 4.42 18.99
CA GLU A 462 -11.41 3.35 18.30
C GLU A 462 -12.15 2.86 17.05
N SER A 463 -13.43 3.20 16.88
CA SER A 463 -14.21 2.92 15.66
C SER A 463 -14.24 4.07 14.65
N ALA A 464 -13.49 5.15 14.92
CA ALA A 464 -13.46 6.30 14.01
C ALA A 464 -12.99 5.90 12.60
N VAL A 465 -13.67 6.39 11.59
CA VAL A 465 -13.42 6.14 10.16
C VAL A 465 -13.13 7.45 9.46
N ILE A 466 -12.06 7.47 8.67
CA ILE A 466 -11.67 8.62 7.87
C ILE A 466 -11.94 8.31 6.41
N ARG A 467 -12.83 9.10 5.81
CA ARG A 467 -13.26 8.95 4.40
C ARG A 467 -12.74 10.09 3.53
N HIS A 468 -12.46 9.74 2.30
CA HIS A 468 -12.17 10.66 1.21
C HIS A 468 -13.14 10.37 0.07
N ASP A 469 -13.80 11.39 -0.43
CA ASP A 469 -14.58 11.26 -1.66
C ASP A 469 -13.70 11.01 -2.89
N ALA A 470 -14.32 10.77 -4.04
CA ALA A 470 -13.60 10.51 -5.29
C ALA A 470 -12.79 11.71 -5.80
N SER A 471 -13.03 12.92 -5.28
CA SER A 471 -12.26 14.12 -5.59
C SER A 471 -11.01 14.25 -4.71
N GLY A 472 -10.98 13.57 -3.57
CA GLY A 472 -9.94 13.68 -2.55
C GLY A 472 -9.88 15.06 -1.88
N THR A 473 -10.90 15.90 -2.08
CA THR A 473 -10.93 17.28 -1.59
C THR A 473 -11.57 17.40 -0.21
N LEU A 474 -12.45 16.48 0.14
CA LEU A 474 -13.11 16.44 1.44
C LEU A 474 -12.72 15.18 2.19
N GLY A 475 -12.16 15.36 3.39
CA GLY A 475 -12.00 14.29 4.35
C GLY A 475 -13.12 14.38 5.39
N SER A 476 -13.66 13.24 5.79
CA SER A 476 -14.58 13.16 6.93
C SER A 476 -14.07 12.16 7.95
N ILE A 477 -14.37 12.41 9.22
CA ILE A 477 -14.15 11.47 10.31
C ILE A 477 -15.51 11.09 10.84
N SER A 478 -15.83 9.79 10.82
CA SER A 478 -17.07 9.26 11.40
C SER A 478 -16.78 8.60 12.73
N PHE A 479 -17.60 8.87 13.73
CA PHE A 479 -17.52 8.29 15.05
C PHE A 479 -18.76 7.44 15.32
N ASN A 480 -18.64 6.43 16.16
CA ASN A 480 -19.80 5.70 16.65
C ASN A 480 -20.56 6.57 17.66
N SER A 481 -21.80 6.91 17.34
CA SER A 481 -22.66 7.77 18.19
C SER A 481 -22.90 7.22 19.60
N GLU A 482 -22.85 5.89 19.78
CA GLU A 482 -23.00 5.28 21.10
C GLU A 482 -21.80 5.57 22.03
N THR A 483 -20.63 5.81 21.47
CA THR A 483 -19.41 6.09 22.23
C THR A 483 -19.33 7.57 22.64
N ILE A 484 -19.89 8.47 21.82
CA ILE A 484 -19.86 9.92 22.07
C ILE A 484 -20.91 10.33 23.12
N LEU A 485 -22.03 9.59 23.23
CA LEU A 485 -23.11 9.86 24.13
C LEU A 485 -23.00 9.17 25.51
N LYS A 486 -21.95 8.40 25.76
CA LYS A 486 -21.61 7.81 27.06
C LYS A 486 -20.49 8.56 27.73
#